data_d5c10b7ce242ac369390d566d3ef16f5
#
_entry.id   d5c10b7ce242ac369390d566d3ef16f5
#
_cell.length_a   1.000
_cell.length_b   1.000
_cell.length_c   1.000
_cell.angle_alpha   90.00
_cell.angle_beta   90.00
_cell.angle_gamma   90.00
#
_symmetry.space_group_name_H-M   'P 1'
#
loop_
_entity.id
_entity.type
_entity.pdbx_description
1 polymer ?
#
loop_
_entity_poly.entity_id
_entity_poly.type
_entity_poly.pdbx_seq_one_letter_code
_entity_poly.pdbx_strand_id
1 'polypeptide(L)'
;MGNVRTDEKLDHLLDAERAVIGAMLVDPDVVRPLLSRVRDADFYNPANRLIFQTARALFRAGVTPDAVTIRDKIGPDYSRYMAELVEITPTAANWEAYAEAMRSQATVRRIHEFADALSEAQTVEDCRPVCAKLSRELSEGTSVEAWTMAQMTEDFCQAQDPDAPAPVYIDYGLDFLKGRTYTKPGDVVIIGGYPSDGKTALALQMAYRMAQEHRVGFFSLETDKAKIRDRLMAAV
;
A
#
# COMPACT_ATOMS: atom_id res chain seq x y z
N MET A 1 15.75 -30.83 12.90
CA MET A 1 15.49 -29.54 13.60
C MET A 1 14.70 -28.51 12.76
N GLY A 2 14.22 -28.85 11.57
CA GLY A 2 13.47 -27.96 10.68
C GLY A 2 11.95 -27.87 10.90
N ASN A 3 11.33 -28.91 11.43
CA ASN A 3 9.85 -29.02 11.43
C ASN A 3 9.15 -28.22 12.55
N VAL A 4 9.74 -28.11 13.74
CA VAL A 4 9.09 -27.46 14.89
C VAL A 4 8.90 -25.93 14.68
N ARG A 5 9.85 -25.25 14.03
CA ARG A 5 9.75 -23.81 13.75
C ARG A 5 8.73 -23.46 12.65
N THR A 6 8.41 -24.41 11.79
CA THR A 6 7.43 -24.23 10.71
C THR A 6 6.01 -24.37 11.26
N ASP A 7 5.79 -25.33 12.16
CA ASP A 7 4.49 -25.56 12.79
C ASP A 7 4.10 -24.43 13.74
N GLU A 8 5.03 -23.92 14.58
CA GLU A 8 4.78 -22.76 15.45
C GLU A 8 4.44 -21.49 14.64
N LYS A 9 5.11 -21.25 13.50
CA LYS A 9 4.81 -20.11 12.64
C LYS A 9 3.45 -20.23 11.98
N LEU A 10 3.03 -21.43 11.61
CA LEU A 10 1.74 -21.70 11.01
C LEU A 10 0.62 -21.51 12.04
N ASP A 11 0.82 -21.94 13.27
CA ASP A 11 -0.13 -21.74 14.35
C ASP A 11 -0.36 -20.25 14.64
N HIS A 12 0.71 -19.46 14.77
CA HIS A 12 0.60 -18.00 14.95
C HIS A 12 -0.08 -17.30 13.78
N LEU A 13 0.10 -17.77 12.54
CA LEU A 13 -0.60 -17.24 11.37
C LEU A 13 -2.11 -17.49 11.48
N LEU A 14 -2.48 -18.71 11.82
CA LEU A 14 -3.87 -19.12 11.96
C LEU A 14 -4.56 -18.40 13.13
N ASP A 15 -3.83 -18.11 14.21
CA ASP A 15 -4.35 -17.38 15.35
C ASP A 15 -4.67 -15.91 14.98
N ALA A 16 -3.82 -15.25 14.21
CA ALA A 16 -4.09 -13.90 13.73
C ALA A 16 -5.33 -13.84 12.79
N GLU A 17 -5.47 -14.82 11.88
CA GLU A 17 -6.64 -14.94 11.02
C GLU A 17 -7.93 -15.17 11.81
N ARG A 18 -7.88 -16.07 12.79
CA ARG A 18 -9.00 -16.38 13.69
C ARG A 18 -9.43 -15.15 14.47
N ALA A 19 -8.47 -14.40 15.02
CA ALA A 19 -8.73 -13.19 15.77
C ALA A 19 -9.34 -12.08 14.90
N VAL A 20 -8.90 -11.94 13.63
CA VAL A 20 -9.48 -10.99 12.67
C VAL A 20 -10.94 -11.34 12.35
N ILE A 21 -11.24 -12.61 12.06
CA ILE A 21 -12.62 -13.04 11.79
C ILE A 21 -13.46 -12.94 13.06
N GLY A 22 -12.93 -13.37 14.21
CA GLY A 22 -13.61 -13.26 15.49
C GLY A 22 -13.97 -11.82 15.83
N ALA A 23 -13.06 -10.87 15.66
CA ALA A 23 -13.31 -9.44 15.86
C ALA A 23 -14.45 -8.92 14.98
N MET A 24 -14.47 -9.33 13.71
CA MET A 24 -15.53 -8.99 12.75
C MET A 24 -16.90 -9.55 13.16
N LEU A 25 -16.94 -10.75 13.77
CA LEU A 25 -18.17 -11.39 14.21
C LEU A 25 -18.69 -10.82 15.55
N VAL A 26 -17.79 -10.31 16.39
CA VAL A 26 -18.11 -9.76 17.73
C VAL A 26 -18.58 -8.31 17.64
N ASP A 27 -17.97 -7.51 16.76
CA ASP A 27 -18.22 -6.07 16.68
C ASP A 27 -18.52 -5.63 15.24
N PRO A 28 -19.78 -5.25 14.96
CA PRO A 28 -20.18 -4.76 13.63
C PRO A 28 -19.45 -3.49 13.17
N ASP A 29 -18.97 -2.65 14.08
CA ASP A 29 -18.29 -1.41 13.76
C ASP A 29 -16.91 -1.67 13.15
N VAL A 30 -16.32 -2.83 13.45
CA VAL A 30 -15.03 -3.28 12.87
C VAL A 30 -15.18 -3.73 11.42
N VAL A 31 -16.36 -4.15 10.98
CA VAL A 31 -16.58 -4.72 9.64
C VAL A 31 -16.10 -3.76 8.54
N ARG A 32 -16.57 -2.52 8.56
CA ARG A 32 -16.27 -1.55 7.51
C ARG A 32 -14.76 -1.24 7.40
N PRO A 33 -14.06 -0.86 8.46
CA PRO A 33 -12.62 -0.60 8.38
C PRO A 33 -11.81 -1.86 8.05
N LEU A 34 -12.21 -3.03 8.55
CA LEU A 34 -11.55 -4.29 8.24
C LEU A 34 -11.66 -4.64 6.75
N LEU A 35 -12.85 -4.53 6.15
CA LEU A 35 -13.06 -4.79 4.72
C LEU A 35 -12.27 -3.85 3.81
N SER A 36 -11.89 -2.66 4.28
CA SER A 36 -11.05 -1.73 3.54
C SER A 36 -9.55 -2.04 3.61
N ARG A 37 -9.11 -2.69 4.69
CA ARG A 37 -7.68 -2.96 4.95
C ARG A 37 -7.22 -4.37 4.60
N VAL A 38 -8.14 -5.35 4.60
CA VAL A 38 -7.84 -6.78 4.41
C VAL A 38 -8.39 -7.27 3.08
N ARG A 39 -7.61 -8.12 2.41
CA ARG A 39 -7.98 -8.76 1.14
C ARG A 39 -8.25 -10.25 1.33
N ASP A 40 -9.05 -10.85 0.44
CA ASP A 40 -9.32 -12.29 0.45
C ASP A 40 -8.04 -13.14 0.37
N ALA A 41 -7.04 -12.65 -0.39
CA ALA A 41 -5.75 -13.29 -0.57
C ALA A 41 -4.86 -13.27 0.68
N ASP A 42 -5.20 -12.45 1.68
CA ASP A 42 -4.43 -12.39 2.92
C ASP A 42 -4.69 -13.60 3.81
N PHE A 43 -5.84 -14.27 3.64
CA PHE A 43 -6.18 -15.47 4.38
C PHE A 43 -5.53 -16.73 3.81
N TYR A 44 -4.86 -17.49 4.66
CA TYR A 44 -4.33 -18.81 4.37
C TYR A 44 -5.43 -19.89 4.50
N ASN A 45 -6.22 -19.81 5.58
CA ASN A 45 -7.28 -20.78 5.86
C ASN A 45 -8.48 -20.55 4.92
N PRO A 46 -8.90 -21.58 4.14
CA PRO A 46 -10.03 -21.46 3.22
C PRO A 46 -11.36 -21.14 3.91
N ALA A 47 -11.57 -21.64 5.14
CA ALA A 47 -12.78 -21.35 5.91
C ALA A 47 -12.86 -19.88 6.32
N ASN A 48 -11.76 -19.31 6.83
CA ASN A 48 -11.66 -17.89 7.17
C ASN A 48 -11.85 -17.01 5.94
N ARG A 49 -11.25 -17.38 4.83
CA ARG A 49 -11.43 -16.69 3.54
C ARG A 49 -12.90 -16.69 3.10
N LEU A 50 -13.58 -17.82 3.18
CA LEU A 50 -14.98 -17.93 2.79
C LEU A 50 -15.88 -17.07 3.68
N ILE A 51 -15.68 -17.09 5.01
CA ILE A 51 -16.42 -16.26 5.95
C ILE A 51 -16.22 -14.77 5.62
N PHE A 52 -14.98 -14.34 5.39
CA PHE A 52 -14.66 -12.97 5.05
C PHE A 52 -15.27 -12.53 3.71
N GLN A 53 -15.20 -13.37 2.67
CA GLN A 53 -15.80 -13.10 1.37
C GLN A 53 -17.32 -12.92 1.49
N THR A 54 -17.95 -13.78 2.28
CA THR A 54 -19.39 -13.73 2.54
C THR A 54 -19.76 -12.45 3.29
N ALA A 55 -19.00 -12.08 4.32
CA ALA A 55 -19.18 -10.82 5.03
C ALA A 55 -19.07 -9.61 4.09
N ARG A 56 -18.10 -9.61 3.21
CA ARG A 56 -17.91 -8.56 2.18
C ARG A 56 -19.11 -8.48 1.22
N ALA A 57 -19.62 -9.62 0.79
CA ALA A 57 -20.79 -9.69 -0.10
C ALA A 57 -22.05 -9.16 0.59
N LEU A 58 -22.30 -9.54 1.85
CA LEU A 58 -23.39 -9.04 2.66
C LEU A 58 -23.29 -7.52 2.87
N PHE A 59 -22.13 -7.04 3.26
CA PHE A 59 -21.89 -5.61 3.47
C PHE A 59 -22.14 -4.78 2.21
N ARG A 60 -21.71 -5.27 1.04
CA ARG A 60 -21.99 -4.64 -0.27
C ARG A 60 -23.48 -4.65 -0.62
N ALA A 61 -24.23 -5.62 -0.13
CA ALA A 61 -25.68 -5.71 -0.29
C ALA A 61 -26.45 -4.85 0.75
N GLY A 62 -25.76 -4.10 1.60
CA GLY A 62 -26.37 -3.26 2.64
C GLY A 62 -26.84 -4.05 3.88
N VAL A 63 -26.39 -5.28 4.03
CA VAL A 63 -26.69 -6.13 5.18
C VAL A 63 -25.47 -6.14 6.11
N THR A 64 -25.69 -5.84 7.39
CA THR A 64 -24.62 -5.94 8.39
C THR A 64 -24.23 -7.41 8.58
N PRO A 65 -22.97 -7.79 8.34
CA PRO A 65 -22.52 -9.15 8.54
C PRO A 65 -22.42 -9.48 10.02
N ASP A 66 -23.02 -10.61 10.39
CA ASP A 66 -22.88 -11.25 11.71
C ASP A 66 -22.85 -12.77 11.54
N ALA A 67 -22.67 -13.50 12.64
CA ALA A 67 -22.57 -14.96 12.60
C ALA A 67 -23.83 -15.62 12.03
N VAL A 68 -25.00 -15.01 12.21
CA VAL A 68 -26.29 -15.55 11.73
C VAL A 68 -26.44 -15.32 10.22
N THR A 69 -26.26 -14.07 9.77
CA THR A 69 -26.37 -13.70 8.36
C THR A 69 -25.33 -14.39 7.47
N ILE A 70 -24.11 -14.59 7.99
CA ILE A 70 -23.06 -15.33 7.31
C ILE A 70 -23.43 -16.81 7.22
N ARG A 71 -23.82 -17.44 8.33
CA ARG A 71 -24.25 -18.85 8.36
C ARG A 71 -25.38 -19.13 7.35
N ASP A 72 -26.34 -18.24 7.28
CA ASP A 72 -27.49 -18.41 6.36
C ASP A 72 -27.05 -18.40 4.87
N LYS A 73 -25.87 -17.85 4.57
CA LYS A 73 -25.31 -17.84 3.22
C LYS A 73 -24.37 -19.01 2.93
N ILE A 74 -23.54 -19.43 3.90
CA ILE A 74 -22.51 -20.47 3.68
C ILE A 74 -22.95 -21.84 4.20
N GLY A 75 -24.06 -21.92 4.91
CA GLY A 75 -24.61 -23.16 5.46
C GLY A 75 -24.22 -23.43 6.93
N PRO A 76 -24.92 -24.41 7.55
CA PRO A 76 -24.77 -24.68 8.98
C PRO A 76 -23.45 -25.33 9.37
N ASP A 77 -22.69 -25.89 8.43
CA ASP A 77 -21.44 -26.60 8.69
C ASP A 77 -20.37 -25.72 9.35
N TYR A 78 -20.42 -24.42 9.10
CA TYR A 78 -19.49 -23.44 9.68
C TYR A 78 -19.94 -22.86 11.03
N SER A 79 -21.17 -23.23 11.51
CA SER A 79 -21.73 -22.63 12.74
C SER A 79 -20.87 -22.88 13.96
N ARG A 80 -20.38 -24.11 14.11
CA ARG A 80 -19.49 -24.50 15.22
C ARG A 80 -18.17 -23.74 15.16
N TYR A 81 -17.58 -23.65 13.97
CA TYR A 81 -16.32 -22.96 13.78
C TYR A 81 -16.44 -21.46 14.06
N MET A 82 -17.50 -20.80 13.59
CA MET A 82 -17.75 -19.38 13.91
C MET A 82 -17.99 -19.15 15.40
N ALA A 83 -18.66 -20.06 16.10
CA ALA A 83 -18.84 -19.98 17.55
C ALA A 83 -17.51 -20.08 18.29
N GLU A 84 -16.62 -20.99 17.86
CA GLU A 84 -15.27 -21.10 18.39
C GLU A 84 -14.45 -19.82 18.16
N LEU A 85 -14.58 -19.18 16.98
CA LEU A 85 -13.89 -17.90 16.68
C LEU A 85 -14.35 -16.75 17.60
N VAL A 86 -15.64 -16.67 17.87
CA VAL A 86 -16.20 -15.69 18.83
C VAL A 86 -15.72 -15.96 20.25
N GLU A 87 -15.66 -17.22 20.65
CA GLU A 87 -15.22 -17.61 22.00
C GLU A 87 -13.74 -17.26 22.25
N ILE A 88 -12.86 -17.49 21.27
CA ILE A 88 -11.42 -17.18 21.41
C ILE A 88 -11.10 -15.67 21.24
N THR A 89 -12.09 -14.87 20.80
CA THR A 89 -11.91 -13.44 20.54
C THR A 89 -12.85 -12.61 21.42
N PRO A 90 -12.55 -12.46 22.73
CA PRO A 90 -13.47 -11.81 23.66
C PRO A 90 -13.65 -10.31 23.42
N THR A 91 -12.78 -9.70 22.64
CA THR A 91 -12.82 -8.26 22.31
C THR A 91 -12.27 -7.99 20.92
N ALA A 92 -12.89 -7.04 20.25
CA ALA A 92 -12.45 -6.55 18.94
C ALA A 92 -11.43 -5.40 19.04
N ALA A 93 -11.06 -4.94 20.26
CA ALA A 93 -10.25 -3.74 20.44
C ALA A 93 -8.88 -3.76 19.73
N ASN A 94 -8.29 -4.94 19.54
CA ASN A 94 -6.95 -5.10 18.94
C ASN A 94 -7.01 -5.58 17.47
N TRP A 95 -8.15 -5.48 16.81
CA TRP A 95 -8.35 -6.01 15.46
C TRP A 95 -7.33 -5.45 14.46
N GLU A 96 -6.91 -4.19 14.60
CA GLU A 96 -5.91 -3.57 13.70
C GLU A 96 -4.55 -4.25 13.79
N ALA A 97 -4.10 -4.55 15.00
CA ALA A 97 -2.83 -5.27 15.21
C ALA A 97 -2.89 -6.70 14.64
N TYR A 98 -4.01 -7.39 14.80
CA TYR A 98 -4.20 -8.72 14.22
C TYR A 98 -4.25 -8.69 12.69
N ALA A 99 -4.96 -7.71 12.11
CA ALA A 99 -5.03 -7.51 10.66
C ALA A 99 -3.65 -7.18 10.08
N GLU A 100 -2.86 -6.35 10.73
CA GLU A 100 -1.51 -6.01 10.29
C GLU A 100 -0.57 -7.21 10.37
N ALA A 101 -0.59 -7.97 11.48
CA ALA A 101 0.20 -9.20 11.62
C ALA A 101 -0.15 -10.21 10.52
N MET A 102 -1.45 -10.44 10.27
CA MET A 102 -1.93 -11.33 9.21
C MET A 102 -1.47 -10.87 7.82
N ARG A 103 -1.62 -9.58 7.49
CA ARG A 103 -1.19 -9.01 6.19
C ARG A 103 0.31 -9.11 5.98
N SER A 104 1.11 -8.81 7.00
CA SER A 104 2.57 -8.94 6.95
C SER A 104 2.97 -10.38 6.62
N GLN A 105 2.40 -11.35 7.31
CA GLN A 105 2.66 -12.77 7.06
C GLN A 105 2.18 -13.23 5.68
N ALA A 106 1.01 -12.76 5.24
CA ALA A 106 0.49 -13.03 3.89
C ALA A 106 1.42 -12.48 2.80
N THR A 107 1.99 -11.30 3.01
CA THR A 107 2.97 -10.70 2.10
C THR A 107 4.23 -11.54 2.04
N VAL A 108 4.77 -12.00 3.17
CA VAL A 108 5.95 -12.89 3.21
C VAL A 108 5.66 -14.20 2.47
N ARG A 109 4.48 -14.80 2.66
CA ARG A 109 4.06 -16.01 1.93
C ARG A 109 4.08 -15.78 0.42
N ARG A 110 3.46 -14.71 -0.05
CA ARG A 110 3.45 -14.36 -1.50
C ARG A 110 4.85 -14.11 -2.05
N ILE A 111 5.74 -13.49 -1.26
CA ILE A 111 7.14 -13.32 -1.66
C ILE A 111 7.82 -14.69 -1.86
N HIS A 112 7.57 -15.66 -1.00
CA HIS A 112 8.09 -17.01 -1.17
C HIS A 112 7.51 -17.68 -2.43
N GLU A 113 6.21 -17.57 -2.68
CA GLU A 113 5.58 -18.07 -3.91
C GLU A 113 6.21 -17.45 -5.17
N PHE A 114 6.54 -16.15 -5.14
CA PHE A 114 7.28 -15.51 -6.24
C PHE A 114 8.73 -16.00 -6.36
N ALA A 115 9.40 -16.24 -5.24
CA ALA A 115 10.75 -16.79 -5.24
C ALA A 115 10.78 -18.21 -5.84
N ASP A 116 9.82 -19.05 -5.49
CA ASP A 116 9.66 -20.38 -6.07
C ASP A 116 9.39 -20.29 -7.59
N ALA A 117 8.47 -19.43 -8.02
CA ALA A 117 8.19 -19.20 -9.43
C ALA A 117 9.41 -18.67 -10.21
N LEU A 118 10.24 -17.82 -9.58
CA LEU A 118 11.50 -17.35 -10.17
C LEU A 118 12.55 -18.45 -10.26
N SER A 119 12.58 -19.38 -9.31
CA SER A 119 13.51 -20.50 -9.33
C SER A 119 13.18 -21.54 -10.41
N GLU A 120 11.90 -21.63 -10.81
CA GLU A 120 11.42 -22.50 -11.89
C GLU A 120 11.57 -21.86 -13.29
N ALA A 121 11.74 -20.54 -13.36
CA ALA A 121 11.88 -19.82 -14.63
C ALA A 121 13.20 -20.19 -15.33
N GLN A 122 13.12 -20.47 -16.62
CA GLN A 122 14.28 -20.86 -17.44
C GLN A 122 14.81 -19.74 -18.31
N THR A 123 13.99 -18.72 -18.57
CA THR A 123 14.32 -17.57 -19.42
C THR A 123 14.07 -16.25 -18.73
N VAL A 124 14.69 -15.18 -19.24
CA VAL A 124 14.44 -13.81 -18.76
C VAL A 124 12.98 -13.38 -19.02
N GLU A 125 12.40 -13.86 -20.11
CA GLU A 125 11.00 -13.62 -20.46
C GLU A 125 10.05 -14.22 -19.43
N ASP A 126 10.35 -15.39 -18.86
CA ASP A 126 9.57 -16.02 -17.80
C ASP A 126 9.69 -15.25 -16.49
N CYS A 127 10.85 -14.67 -16.19
CA CYS A 127 11.09 -13.89 -14.98
C CYS A 127 10.34 -12.56 -14.97
N ARG A 128 10.21 -11.88 -16.12
CA ARG A 128 9.61 -10.54 -16.23
C ARG A 128 8.21 -10.41 -15.60
N PRO A 129 7.23 -11.28 -15.91
CA PRO A 129 5.90 -11.18 -15.34
C PRO A 129 5.89 -11.45 -13.83
N VAL A 130 6.77 -12.32 -13.33
CA VAL A 130 6.89 -12.62 -11.89
C VAL A 130 7.45 -11.40 -11.15
N CYS A 131 8.52 -10.80 -11.66
CA CYS A 131 9.10 -9.57 -11.09
C CYS A 131 8.11 -8.41 -11.11
N ALA A 132 7.34 -8.25 -12.18
CA ALA A 132 6.31 -7.20 -12.27
C ALA A 132 5.19 -7.38 -11.22
N LYS A 133 4.75 -8.63 -10.98
CA LYS A 133 3.77 -8.95 -9.92
C LYS A 133 4.34 -8.70 -8.55
N LEU A 134 5.56 -9.13 -8.28
CA LEU A 134 6.26 -8.90 -7.01
C LEU A 134 6.41 -7.40 -6.72
N SER A 135 6.85 -6.62 -7.71
CA SER A 135 6.98 -5.17 -7.58
C SER A 135 5.66 -4.49 -7.25
N ARG A 136 4.56 -4.92 -7.90
CA ARG A 136 3.22 -4.43 -7.61
C ARG A 136 2.79 -4.78 -6.18
N GLU A 137 2.97 -6.02 -5.76
CA GLU A 137 2.59 -6.49 -4.43
C GLU A 137 3.30 -5.70 -3.32
N LEU A 138 4.59 -5.43 -3.49
CA LEU A 138 5.38 -4.63 -2.55
C LEU A 138 4.98 -3.14 -2.56
N SER A 139 4.51 -2.63 -3.71
CA SER A 139 4.04 -1.24 -3.84
C SER A 139 2.61 -1.06 -3.31
N GLU A 140 1.72 -2.06 -3.46
CA GLU A 140 0.34 -2.02 -2.98
C GLU A 140 0.21 -2.09 -1.44
N GLY A 141 1.30 -2.40 -0.74
CA GLY A 141 1.40 -2.30 0.72
C GLY A 141 1.36 -0.86 1.26
N THR A 142 1.52 0.13 0.39
CA THR A 142 1.21 1.53 0.70
C THR A 142 -0.32 1.71 0.60
N SER A 143 -1.01 1.44 1.70
CA SER A 143 -2.42 1.82 1.86
C SER A 143 -2.57 3.30 1.50
N VAL A 144 -3.63 3.65 0.77
CA VAL A 144 -4.09 5.04 0.74
C VAL A 144 -4.38 5.40 2.20
N GLU A 145 -3.49 6.13 2.83
CA GLU A 145 -3.68 6.61 4.19
C GLU A 145 -4.89 7.54 4.19
N ALA A 146 -6.02 7.05 4.72
CA ALA A 146 -7.18 7.86 4.94
C ALA A 146 -7.02 8.55 6.30
N TRP A 147 -6.75 9.84 6.26
CA TRP A 147 -6.58 10.65 7.45
C TRP A 147 -7.92 11.21 7.93
N THR A 148 -8.20 11.10 9.21
CA THR A 148 -9.32 11.81 9.82
C THR A 148 -8.95 13.27 10.04
N MET A 149 -9.94 14.17 10.11
CA MET A 149 -9.70 15.59 10.44
C MET A 149 -8.95 15.76 11.76
N ALA A 150 -9.22 14.91 12.75
CA ALA A 150 -8.52 14.95 14.04
C ALA A 150 -7.02 14.65 13.87
N GLN A 151 -6.65 13.60 13.12
CA GLN A 151 -5.26 13.26 12.81
C GLN A 151 -4.57 14.39 12.03
N MET A 152 -5.23 14.94 10.99
CA MET A 152 -4.69 16.07 10.22
C MET A 152 -4.46 17.31 11.08
N THR A 153 -5.34 17.57 12.05
CA THR A 153 -5.18 18.69 12.99
C THR A 153 -4.02 18.46 13.94
N GLU A 154 -3.88 17.24 14.45
CA GLU A 154 -2.78 16.87 15.33
C GLU A 154 -1.43 16.98 14.63
N ASP A 155 -1.31 16.46 13.41
CA ASP A 155 -0.10 16.59 12.58
C ASP A 155 0.22 18.05 12.26
N PHE A 156 -0.81 18.87 11.97
CA PHE A 156 -0.62 20.30 11.77
C PHE A 156 -0.07 20.98 13.03
N CYS A 157 -0.61 20.67 14.20
CA CYS A 157 -0.12 21.23 15.46
C CYS A 157 1.32 20.79 15.75
N GLN A 158 1.65 19.53 15.50
CA GLN A 158 3.03 19.02 15.65
C GLN A 158 4.01 19.69 14.66
N ALA A 159 3.58 19.96 13.44
CA ALA A 159 4.38 20.66 12.44
C ALA A 159 4.62 22.14 12.77
N GLN A 160 3.84 22.73 13.68
CA GLN A 160 4.01 24.12 14.17
C GLN A 160 4.89 24.18 15.44
N ASP A 161 5.35 23.02 15.97
CA ASP A 161 6.26 23.01 17.11
C ASP A 161 7.56 23.74 16.73
N PRO A 162 8.04 24.72 17.53
CA PRO A 162 9.29 25.43 17.27
C PRO A 162 10.51 24.51 17.16
N ASP A 163 10.47 23.33 17.79
CA ASP A 163 11.53 22.33 17.76
C ASP A 163 11.36 21.32 16.60
N ALA A 164 10.28 21.41 15.79
CA ALA A 164 10.09 20.54 14.63
C ALA A 164 11.11 20.86 13.53
N PRO A 165 11.61 19.85 12.79
CA PRO A 165 12.52 20.09 11.67
C PRO A 165 11.83 20.97 10.61
N ALA A 166 12.55 22.01 10.16
CA ALA A 166 12.03 22.90 9.13
C ALA A 166 11.63 22.11 7.86
N PRO A 167 10.49 22.48 7.23
CA PRO A 167 10.05 21.79 6.02
C PRO A 167 11.10 21.96 4.90
N VAL A 168 11.44 20.84 4.26
CA VAL A 168 12.37 20.81 3.13
C VAL A 168 11.59 21.17 1.87
N TYR A 169 11.96 22.27 1.21
CA TYR A 169 11.41 22.66 -0.09
C TYR A 169 12.43 22.36 -1.19
N ILE A 170 11.92 21.99 -2.37
CA ILE A 170 12.73 21.75 -3.57
C ILE A 170 13.12 23.10 -4.20
N ASP A 171 14.41 23.39 -4.28
CA ASP A 171 14.95 24.52 -5.04
C ASP A 171 15.18 24.09 -6.50
N TYR A 172 14.53 24.77 -7.43
CA TYR A 172 14.69 24.53 -8.87
C TYR A 172 15.95 25.20 -9.46
N GLY A 173 16.73 25.90 -8.65
CA GLY A 173 17.93 26.62 -9.07
C GLY A 173 17.67 27.80 -10.00
N LEU A 174 16.45 28.34 -9.99
CA LEU A 174 16.02 29.48 -10.81
C LEU A 174 15.67 30.64 -9.90
N ASP A 175 16.42 31.75 -9.98
CA ASP A 175 16.28 32.89 -9.06
C ASP A 175 14.88 33.48 -9.03
N PHE A 176 14.18 33.50 -10.17
CA PHE A 176 12.82 34.03 -10.25
C PHE A 176 11.76 33.14 -9.56
N LEU A 177 12.07 31.86 -9.30
CA LEU A 177 11.20 30.93 -8.55
C LEU A 177 11.55 30.89 -7.07
N LYS A 178 12.74 31.30 -6.69
CA LYS A 178 13.24 31.22 -5.31
C LYS A 178 12.38 32.07 -4.38
N GLY A 179 11.87 31.43 -3.32
CA GLY A 179 10.96 32.06 -2.35
C GLY A 179 9.54 32.33 -2.91
N ARG A 180 9.21 31.82 -4.10
CA ARG A 180 7.87 31.91 -4.71
C ARG A 180 7.22 30.54 -4.92
N THR A 181 8.01 29.46 -4.86
CA THR A 181 7.53 28.08 -4.94
C THR A 181 7.89 27.36 -3.64
N TYR A 182 6.92 26.63 -3.12
CA TYR A 182 7.01 25.89 -1.86
C TYR A 182 6.77 24.39 -2.11
N THR A 183 7.37 23.87 -3.18
CA THR A 183 7.22 22.46 -3.59
C THR A 183 7.96 21.56 -2.62
N LYS A 184 7.26 20.54 -2.15
CA LYS A 184 7.80 19.50 -1.24
C LYS A 184 8.12 18.22 -2.01
N PRO A 185 8.95 17.33 -1.46
CA PRO A 185 9.09 15.97 -1.97
C PRO A 185 7.73 15.27 -2.06
N GLY A 186 7.42 14.68 -3.22
CA GLY A 186 6.13 14.05 -3.50
C GLY A 186 5.12 14.91 -4.27
N ASP A 187 5.35 16.22 -4.38
CA ASP A 187 4.49 17.11 -5.16
C ASP A 187 4.66 16.91 -6.66
N VAL A 188 3.60 17.17 -7.41
CA VAL A 188 3.58 17.17 -8.87
C VAL A 188 3.55 18.60 -9.39
N VAL A 189 4.51 18.96 -10.23
CA VAL A 189 4.59 20.29 -10.85
C VAL A 189 4.30 20.17 -12.33
N ILE A 190 3.38 20.99 -12.83
CA ILE A 190 2.98 21.03 -14.23
C ILE A 190 3.43 22.34 -14.87
N ILE A 191 4.22 22.25 -15.96
CA ILE A 191 4.65 23.42 -16.76
C ILE A 191 3.74 23.50 -17.99
N GLY A 192 2.88 24.52 -18.02
CA GLY A 192 1.98 24.81 -19.14
C GLY A 192 2.45 25.98 -20.00
N GLY A 193 2.08 25.98 -21.30
CA GLY A 193 2.33 27.07 -22.24
C GLY A 193 2.01 26.66 -23.68
N TYR A 194 1.99 27.62 -24.61
CA TYR A 194 1.75 27.34 -26.03
C TYR A 194 2.91 26.56 -26.67
N PRO A 195 2.69 25.96 -27.84
CA PRO A 195 3.77 25.38 -28.61
C PRO A 195 4.89 26.42 -28.85
N SER A 196 6.15 26.01 -28.70
CA SER A 196 7.35 26.82 -28.85
C SER A 196 7.65 27.87 -27.77
N ASP A 197 6.87 27.96 -26.69
CA ASP A 197 7.13 28.85 -25.54
C ASP A 197 8.34 28.47 -24.68
N GLY A 198 9.02 27.38 -25.03
CA GLY A 198 10.22 26.97 -24.32
C GLY A 198 10.00 26.06 -23.12
N LYS A 199 8.80 25.43 -22.97
CA LYS A 199 8.50 24.50 -21.85
C LYS A 199 9.58 23.46 -21.59
N THR A 200 10.01 22.78 -22.68
CA THR A 200 11.06 21.74 -22.60
C THR A 200 12.41 22.32 -22.24
N ALA A 201 12.73 23.54 -22.70
CA ALA A 201 13.96 24.22 -22.35
C ALA A 201 14.01 24.59 -20.87
N LEU A 202 12.87 25.12 -20.34
CA LEU A 202 12.72 25.42 -18.92
C LEU A 202 12.84 24.15 -18.07
N ALA A 203 12.13 23.06 -18.44
CA ALA A 203 12.21 21.79 -17.73
C ALA A 203 13.62 21.20 -17.71
N LEU A 204 14.36 21.30 -18.82
CA LEU A 204 15.76 20.87 -18.89
C LEU A 204 16.67 21.72 -18.02
N GLN A 205 16.46 23.05 -17.99
CA GLN A 205 17.23 23.94 -17.14
C GLN A 205 16.98 23.66 -15.66
N MET A 206 15.73 23.43 -15.25
CA MET A 206 15.38 23.02 -13.89
C MET A 206 16.04 21.67 -13.56
N ALA A 207 15.90 20.68 -14.43
CA ALA A 207 16.50 19.36 -14.24
C ALA A 207 18.04 19.43 -14.09
N TYR A 208 18.71 20.24 -14.91
CA TYR A 208 20.15 20.46 -14.84
C TYR A 208 20.57 21.12 -13.52
N ARG A 209 19.85 22.14 -13.07
CA ARG A 209 20.15 22.82 -11.80
C ARG A 209 19.93 21.90 -10.61
N MET A 210 18.80 21.21 -10.56
CA MET A 210 18.52 20.23 -9.51
C MET A 210 19.51 19.07 -9.49
N ALA A 211 20.04 18.67 -10.65
CA ALA A 211 21.02 17.58 -10.76
C ALA A 211 22.38 17.90 -10.12
N GLN A 212 22.64 19.16 -9.76
CA GLN A 212 23.87 19.53 -9.02
C GLN A 212 23.83 18.97 -7.58
N GLU A 213 22.65 18.82 -7.00
CA GLU A 213 22.48 18.42 -5.59
C GLU A 213 21.69 17.10 -5.45
N HIS A 214 20.86 16.76 -6.47
CA HIS A 214 19.95 15.63 -6.41
C HIS A 214 20.11 14.70 -7.62
N ARG A 215 19.63 13.46 -7.49
CA ARG A 215 19.50 12.55 -8.64
C ARG A 215 18.22 12.88 -9.39
N VAL A 216 18.33 13.30 -10.64
CA VAL A 216 17.22 13.69 -11.51
C VAL A 216 17.07 12.71 -12.66
N GLY A 217 15.86 12.14 -12.84
CA GLY A 217 15.49 11.36 -14.02
C GLY A 217 14.69 12.24 -14.99
N PHE A 218 15.13 12.31 -16.26
CA PHE A 218 14.41 13.03 -17.30
C PHE A 218 13.87 12.06 -18.35
N PHE A 219 12.54 11.99 -18.47
CA PHE A 219 11.83 11.12 -19.42
C PHE A 219 11.25 11.98 -20.55
N SER A 220 11.75 11.81 -21.77
CA SER A 220 11.24 12.52 -22.94
C SER A 220 10.45 11.58 -23.83
N LEU A 221 9.18 11.95 -24.10
CA LEU A 221 8.30 11.21 -25.01
C LEU A 221 8.27 11.81 -26.42
N GLU A 222 8.70 13.06 -26.59
CA GLU A 222 8.61 13.80 -27.86
C GLU A 222 9.98 14.10 -28.47
N THR A 223 10.99 14.36 -27.64
CA THR A 223 12.31 14.83 -28.11
C THR A 223 13.35 13.73 -27.99
N ASP A 224 14.06 13.45 -29.08
CA ASP A 224 15.15 12.48 -29.15
C ASP A 224 16.33 12.84 -28.20
N LYS A 225 16.98 11.81 -27.71
CA LYS A 225 18.13 11.87 -26.77
C LYS A 225 19.25 12.80 -27.27
N ALA A 226 19.57 12.77 -28.57
CA ALA A 226 20.62 13.60 -29.14
C ALA A 226 20.28 15.08 -29.04
N LYS A 227 19.04 15.46 -29.36
CA LYS A 227 18.58 16.85 -29.24
C LYS A 227 18.51 17.35 -27.80
N ILE A 228 18.19 16.47 -26.84
CA ILE A 228 18.20 16.82 -25.42
C ILE A 228 19.63 17.08 -24.96
N ARG A 229 20.56 16.19 -25.31
CA ARG A 229 21.99 16.37 -25.01
C ARG A 229 22.49 17.70 -25.60
N ASP A 230 22.23 17.97 -26.86
CA ASP A 230 22.73 19.18 -27.55
C ASP A 230 22.15 20.46 -26.91
N ARG A 231 20.89 20.44 -26.46
CA ARG A 231 20.27 21.54 -25.71
C ARG A 231 20.89 21.73 -24.34
N LEU A 232 21.22 20.64 -23.61
CA LEU A 232 21.90 20.72 -22.33
C LEU A 232 23.31 21.28 -22.50
N MET A 233 24.07 20.84 -23.51
CA MET A 233 25.42 21.34 -23.81
C MET A 233 25.44 22.81 -24.26
N ALA A 234 24.37 23.30 -24.86
CA ALA A 234 24.23 24.71 -25.25
C ALA A 234 23.76 25.61 -24.06
N ALA A 235 23.27 25.05 -22.99
CA ALA A 235 22.77 25.75 -21.81
C ALA A 235 23.82 25.86 -20.67
N VAL A 236 24.94 25.16 -20.82
CA VAL A 236 26.13 25.18 -19.92
C VAL A 236 27.13 26.16 -20.42
#